data_1280d1fbd897e93cb941886c1318a314
#
_entry.id   1280d1fbd897e93cb941886c1318a314
#
_cell.length_a   1.000
_cell.length_b   1.000
_cell.length_c   1.000
_cell.angle_alpha   90.00
_cell.angle_beta   90.00
_cell.angle_gamma   90.00
#
_symmetry.space_group_name_H-M   'P 1'
#
loop_
_entity.id
_entity.type
_entity.pdbx_description
1 polymer ?
#
loop_
_entity_poly.entity_id
_entity_poly.type
_entity_poly.pdbx_seq_one_letter_code
_entity_poly.pdbx_strand_id
1 'polypeptide(L)'
;MGDSFFINGQREIGGEITVRGAKNFVTKALAASLLTEEPCFIKNVPQIADVKVMTDLLEKIGVKVTKTGERELKIESQGLSRSDIDSADARKVRASIVFSGPLLARNGKLSIPHPGGDVIGKRPIDFFIEGFKRMGVEIKKADSRYELKIKGRLKGASIFFPRISVTGTETLTMAAVLADGVTVIDNAALEPEVAYLCECLVQMGAKIKGIGTSTLTIEGVKQLRGGTFITMPDRIEAGTFVMMGIMNNADLIIKDCNPNNLEILWEKLKEIGANVEIGKNSVRTIPVKKRIKGSPIQTHEYPGFATDLQPIYTLLMTQASGVSLVHDAIFEGRLFFTDILNRMGADIIMCDPHRVVVSGPTNFLGKHIESPDIRAGITLLLAAIIAKGKSVIDNAEIIDRGYEDIEGRLKKIGVEIRRG
;
A
#
# COMPACT_ATOMS: atom_id res chain seq x y z
N MET A 1 -25.90 7.20 3.70
CA MET A 1 -25.52 5.82 3.40
C MET A 1 -24.28 5.91 2.52
N GLY A 2 -23.26 5.05 2.73
CA GLY A 2 -22.10 5.00 1.83
C GLY A 2 -22.50 4.41 0.47
N ASP A 3 -21.61 4.54 -0.52
CA ASP A 3 -21.81 3.93 -1.83
C ASP A 3 -21.78 2.40 -1.74
N SER A 4 -22.56 1.71 -2.57
CA SER A 4 -22.57 0.25 -2.66
C SER A 4 -22.22 -0.22 -4.06
N PHE A 5 -21.47 -1.33 -4.17
CA PHE A 5 -21.33 -2.05 -5.42
C PHE A 5 -22.40 -3.14 -5.53
N PHE A 6 -23.03 -3.21 -6.70
CA PHE A 6 -23.96 -4.26 -7.10
C PHE A 6 -23.28 -5.10 -8.17
N ILE A 7 -23.07 -6.39 -7.91
CA ILE A 7 -22.33 -7.28 -8.78
C ILE A 7 -23.22 -8.48 -9.15
N ASN A 8 -23.26 -8.83 -10.44
CA ASN A 8 -23.82 -10.09 -10.90
C ASN A 8 -22.67 -11.00 -11.32
N GLY A 9 -22.40 -12.00 -10.49
CA GLY A 9 -21.22 -12.84 -10.63
C GLY A 9 -21.32 -13.92 -11.70
N GLN A 10 -20.24 -14.71 -11.84
CA GLN A 10 -20.08 -15.80 -12.83
C GLN A 10 -20.27 -15.35 -14.28
N ARG A 11 -19.78 -14.16 -14.62
CA ARG A 11 -19.65 -13.72 -16.01
C ARG A 11 -18.28 -14.07 -16.56
N GLU A 12 -18.22 -14.39 -17.84
CA GLU A 12 -16.93 -14.53 -18.50
C GLU A 12 -16.20 -13.19 -18.52
N ILE A 13 -14.98 -13.20 -18.04
CA ILE A 13 -14.10 -12.02 -18.06
C ILE A 13 -12.88 -12.29 -18.94
N GLY A 14 -12.32 -11.25 -19.51
CA GLY A 14 -11.12 -11.35 -20.35
C GLY A 14 -10.74 -10.02 -20.97
N GLY A 15 -9.66 -10.02 -21.74
CA GLY A 15 -9.16 -8.81 -22.38
C GLY A 15 -7.99 -8.19 -21.62
N GLU A 16 -7.98 -6.87 -21.44
CA GLU A 16 -6.84 -6.14 -20.89
C GLU A 16 -7.23 -5.24 -19.73
N ILE A 17 -6.41 -5.22 -18.68
CA ILE A 17 -6.52 -4.30 -17.56
C ILE A 17 -5.19 -3.63 -17.28
N THR A 18 -5.19 -2.29 -17.14
CA THR A 18 -3.97 -1.49 -16.95
C THR A 18 -3.76 -1.20 -15.46
N VAL A 19 -2.55 -1.48 -14.95
CA VAL A 19 -2.14 -1.16 -13.58
C VAL A 19 -1.90 0.34 -13.42
N ARG A 20 -2.27 0.88 -12.29
CA ARG A 20 -2.11 2.29 -11.95
C ARG A 20 -0.87 2.53 -11.10
N GLY A 21 -0.57 3.81 -10.86
CA GLY A 21 0.54 4.21 -9.99
C GLY A 21 0.38 3.69 -8.57
N ALA A 22 1.50 3.30 -7.96
CA ALA A 22 1.52 2.70 -6.64
C ALA A 22 1.09 3.68 -5.53
N LYS A 23 -0.02 3.34 -4.85
CA LYS A 23 -0.48 4.03 -3.65
C LYS A 23 0.64 4.17 -2.63
N ASN A 24 1.35 3.08 -2.37
CA ASN A 24 2.39 3.01 -1.35
C ASN A 24 3.63 3.86 -1.67
N PHE A 25 3.85 4.24 -2.92
CA PHE A 25 4.90 5.17 -3.31
C PHE A 25 4.41 6.63 -3.34
N VAL A 26 3.28 6.91 -4.00
CA VAL A 26 2.83 8.30 -4.24
C VAL A 26 2.63 9.09 -2.95
N THR A 27 2.14 8.45 -1.88
CA THR A 27 1.96 9.10 -0.57
C THR A 27 3.30 9.56 0.03
N LYS A 28 4.41 8.87 -0.27
CA LYS A 28 5.76 9.24 0.17
C LYS A 28 6.39 10.27 -0.76
N ALA A 29 6.13 10.22 -2.04
CA ALA A 29 6.52 11.26 -2.98
C ALA A 29 5.90 12.63 -2.61
N LEU A 30 4.62 12.64 -2.22
CA LEU A 30 3.93 13.82 -1.68
C LEU A 30 4.62 14.34 -0.40
N ALA A 31 5.04 13.46 0.51
CA ALA A 31 5.76 13.86 1.71
C ALA A 31 7.19 14.34 1.39
N ALA A 32 7.91 13.66 0.49
CA ALA A 32 9.27 14.02 0.10
C ALA A 32 9.34 15.39 -0.57
N SER A 33 8.27 15.83 -1.26
CA SER A 33 8.19 17.16 -1.87
C SER A 33 8.29 18.31 -0.83
N LEU A 34 8.06 18.03 0.44
CA LEU A 34 8.25 18.99 1.54
C LEU A 34 9.72 19.24 1.88
N LEU A 35 10.66 18.41 1.42
CA LEU A 35 12.09 18.51 1.77
C LEU A 35 12.83 19.62 1.04
N THR A 36 12.20 20.29 0.09
CA THR A 36 12.77 21.38 -0.71
C THR A 36 11.80 22.55 -0.83
N GLU A 37 12.30 23.74 -1.14
CA GLU A 37 11.48 24.90 -1.52
C GLU A 37 11.24 25.00 -3.03
N GLU A 38 12.06 24.27 -3.80
CA GLU A 38 11.90 24.21 -5.24
C GLU A 38 10.69 23.37 -5.63
N PRO A 39 10.05 23.64 -6.77
CA PRO A 39 8.91 22.86 -7.23
C PRO A 39 9.26 21.38 -7.44
N CYS A 40 8.37 20.49 -6.97
CA CYS A 40 8.43 19.08 -7.27
C CYS A 40 7.26 18.68 -8.19
N PHE A 41 7.52 17.75 -9.10
CA PHE A 41 6.52 17.22 -10.01
C PHE A 41 6.31 15.74 -9.70
N ILE A 42 5.05 15.32 -9.60
CA ILE A 42 4.69 13.91 -9.38
C ILE A 42 3.87 13.48 -10.59
N LYS A 43 4.33 12.44 -11.29
CA LYS A 43 3.70 11.89 -12.50
C LYS A 43 3.14 10.50 -12.23
N ASN A 44 2.22 10.04 -13.08
CA ASN A 44 1.49 8.78 -12.94
C ASN A 44 0.80 8.66 -11.57
N VAL A 45 0.23 9.76 -11.10
CA VAL A 45 -0.49 9.83 -9.81
C VAL A 45 -1.81 9.06 -9.93
N PRO A 46 -2.06 8.04 -9.09
CA PRO A 46 -3.34 7.35 -9.10
C PRO A 46 -4.43 8.27 -8.52
N GLN A 47 -5.61 8.26 -9.15
CA GLN A 47 -6.75 9.06 -8.71
C GLN A 47 -7.56 8.33 -7.64
N ILE A 48 -6.95 8.14 -6.47
CA ILE A 48 -7.50 7.41 -5.32
C ILE A 48 -7.78 8.35 -4.14
N ALA A 49 -8.71 7.96 -3.27
CA ALA A 49 -9.12 8.80 -2.14
C ALA A 49 -7.96 9.12 -1.18
N ASP A 50 -7.03 8.19 -0.93
CA ASP A 50 -5.88 8.44 -0.06
C ASP A 50 -4.96 9.55 -0.62
N VAL A 51 -4.79 9.66 -1.95
CA VAL A 51 -4.03 10.76 -2.57
C VAL A 51 -4.72 12.09 -2.33
N LYS A 52 -6.05 12.12 -2.51
CA LYS A 52 -6.83 13.35 -2.25
C LYS A 52 -6.67 13.82 -0.80
N VAL A 53 -6.81 12.93 0.17
CA VAL A 53 -6.62 13.29 1.59
C VAL A 53 -5.20 13.81 1.85
N MET A 54 -4.17 13.18 1.26
CA MET A 54 -2.78 13.64 1.42
C MET A 54 -2.55 15.02 0.79
N THR A 55 -3.13 15.31 -0.38
CA THR A 55 -3.04 16.63 -1.00
C THR A 55 -3.80 17.70 -0.19
N ASP A 56 -4.99 17.37 0.30
CA ASP A 56 -5.76 18.27 1.16
C ASP A 56 -4.99 18.63 2.46
N LEU A 57 -4.27 17.64 3.05
CA LEU A 57 -3.37 17.87 4.19
C LEU A 57 -2.20 18.80 3.84
N LEU A 58 -1.59 18.65 2.66
CA LEU A 58 -0.54 19.55 2.18
C LEU A 58 -1.03 20.99 2.06
N GLU A 59 -2.20 21.18 1.45
CA GLU A 59 -2.80 22.52 1.31
C GLU A 59 -3.10 23.18 2.66
N LYS A 60 -3.61 22.41 3.62
CA LYS A 60 -3.89 22.89 4.99
C LYS A 60 -2.65 23.38 5.75
N ILE A 61 -1.48 22.86 5.43
CA ILE A 61 -0.20 23.31 6.04
C ILE A 61 0.49 24.41 5.24
N GLY A 62 -0.15 24.90 4.16
CA GLY A 62 0.33 26.04 3.37
C GLY A 62 1.12 25.66 2.11
N VAL A 63 1.09 24.39 1.70
CA VAL A 63 1.71 23.93 0.46
C VAL A 63 0.75 24.09 -0.70
N LYS A 64 1.22 24.62 -1.83
CA LYS A 64 0.41 24.74 -3.03
C LYS A 64 0.49 23.45 -3.85
N VAL A 65 -0.67 22.87 -4.13
CA VAL A 65 -0.83 21.69 -4.98
C VAL A 65 -1.55 22.11 -6.25
N THR A 66 -0.93 21.84 -7.41
CA THR A 66 -1.51 22.20 -8.71
C THR A 66 -1.58 20.97 -9.59
N LYS A 67 -2.76 20.66 -10.12
CA LYS A 67 -2.92 19.63 -11.14
C LYS A 67 -2.41 20.16 -12.49
N THR A 68 -1.35 19.57 -13.04
CA THR A 68 -0.72 19.99 -14.30
C THR A 68 -1.09 19.09 -15.49
N GLY A 69 -1.69 17.94 -15.20
CA GLY A 69 -2.17 16.98 -16.20
C GLY A 69 -3.15 16.01 -15.57
N GLU A 70 -3.67 15.06 -16.33
CA GLU A 70 -4.65 14.08 -15.84
C GLU A 70 -4.13 13.32 -14.60
N ARG A 71 -2.85 12.94 -14.64
CA ARG A 71 -2.17 12.17 -13.57
C ARG A 71 -0.87 12.84 -13.16
N GLU A 72 -0.86 14.18 -13.14
CA GLU A 72 0.32 14.95 -12.80
C GLU A 72 -0.01 16.05 -11.78
N LEU A 73 0.83 16.16 -10.76
CA LEU A 73 0.77 17.19 -9.74
C LEU A 73 2.08 17.98 -9.71
N LYS A 74 1.97 19.27 -9.52
CA LYS A 74 3.07 20.17 -9.13
C LYS A 74 2.87 20.56 -7.68
N ILE A 75 3.91 20.37 -6.86
CA ILE A 75 3.91 20.67 -5.42
C ILE A 75 4.92 21.80 -5.18
N GLU A 76 4.46 22.89 -4.58
CA GLU A 76 5.28 24.07 -4.25
C GLU A 76 5.20 24.31 -2.73
N SER A 77 6.27 23.97 -2.01
CA SER A 77 6.30 23.99 -0.54
C SER A 77 6.91 25.27 0.07
N GLN A 78 7.13 26.32 -0.71
CA GLN A 78 7.62 27.62 -0.20
C GLN A 78 6.71 28.22 0.84
N GLY A 79 5.39 28.01 0.71
CA GLY A 79 4.37 28.51 1.62
C GLY A 79 4.17 27.67 2.89
N LEU A 80 4.99 26.66 3.13
CA LEU A 80 4.91 25.80 4.31
C LEU A 80 4.99 26.64 5.59
N SER A 81 3.86 26.82 6.27
CA SER A 81 3.72 27.73 7.41
C SER A 81 3.31 27.04 8.69
N ARG A 82 2.74 25.84 8.60
CA ARG A 82 2.21 25.08 9.73
C ARG A 82 2.93 23.74 9.89
N SER A 83 3.02 23.29 11.13
CA SER A 83 3.55 21.97 11.50
C SER A 83 2.54 21.22 12.37
N ASP A 84 1.27 21.50 12.17
CA ASP A 84 0.16 20.87 12.87
C ASP A 84 -0.69 20.08 11.85
N ILE A 85 -0.69 18.77 11.99
CA ILE A 85 -1.47 17.90 11.13
C ILE A 85 -2.88 17.77 11.70
N ASP A 86 -3.88 18.05 10.87
CA ASP A 86 -5.29 17.96 11.23
C ASP A 86 -5.67 16.55 11.69
N SER A 87 -6.34 16.46 12.85
CA SER A 87 -6.66 15.17 13.46
C SER A 87 -7.73 14.39 12.72
N ALA A 88 -8.69 15.07 12.08
CA ALA A 88 -9.77 14.41 11.36
C ALA A 88 -9.25 13.75 10.08
N ASP A 89 -8.39 14.44 9.34
CA ASP A 89 -7.82 13.92 8.11
C ASP A 89 -6.70 12.89 8.36
N ALA A 90 -5.88 13.10 9.38
CA ALA A 90 -4.85 12.13 9.76
C ALA A 90 -5.44 10.76 10.16
N ARG A 91 -6.65 10.74 10.71
CA ARG A 91 -7.36 9.51 11.03
C ARG A 91 -7.87 8.77 9.78
N LYS A 92 -8.14 9.46 8.69
CA LYS A 92 -8.59 8.84 7.44
C LYS A 92 -7.49 8.05 6.74
N VAL A 93 -6.23 8.55 6.82
CA VAL A 93 -5.10 7.97 6.08
C VAL A 93 -3.89 7.78 6.99
N ARG A 94 -3.51 6.55 7.23
CA ARG A 94 -2.32 6.26 8.04
C ARG A 94 -1.04 6.84 7.46
N ALA A 95 -0.95 6.96 6.13
CA ALA A 95 0.20 7.55 5.46
C ALA A 95 0.51 8.99 5.89
N SER A 96 -0.43 9.69 6.54
CA SER A 96 -0.19 11.04 7.11
C SER A 96 1.01 11.10 8.04
N ILE A 97 1.38 9.98 8.71
CA ILE A 97 2.55 9.92 9.59
C ILE A 97 3.87 10.22 8.86
N VAL A 98 3.96 9.93 7.55
CA VAL A 98 5.19 10.13 6.77
C VAL A 98 5.57 11.62 6.65
N PHE A 99 4.61 12.54 6.82
CA PHE A 99 4.89 13.97 6.89
C PHE A 99 5.79 14.35 8.06
N SER A 100 5.87 13.50 9.10
CA SER A 100 6.66 13.78 10.29
C SER A 100 8.15 13.93 10.00
N GLY A 101 8.71 13.12 9.10
CA GLY A 101 10.12 13.24 8.70
C GLY A 101 10.45 14.61 8.09
N PRO A 102 9.83 14.96 6.95
CA PRO A 102 10.06 16.24 6.28
C PRO A 102 9.72 17.47 7.13
N LEU A 103 8.60 17.45 7.86
CA LEU A 103 8.19 18.59 8.69
C LEU A 103 9.17 18.87 9.83
N LEU A 104 9.66 17.82 10.50
CA LEU A 104 10.68 17.98 11.52
C LEU A 104 12.02 18.47 10.93
N ALA A 105 12.39 17.91 9.78
CA ALA A 105 13.64 18.31 9.10
C ALA A 105 13.63 19.79 8.66
N ARG A 106 12.46 20.31 8.24
CA ARG A 106 12.29 21.70 7.76
C ARG A 106 11.97 22.69 8.87
N ASN A 107 11.02 22.36 9.74
CA ASN A 107 10.43 23.30 10.69
C ASN A 107 10.91 23.12 12.14
N GLY A 108 11.60 22.02 12.44
CA GLY A 108 12.08 21.69 13.78
C GLY A 108 10.98 21.46 14.82
N LYS A 109 9.72 21.48 14.42
CA LYS A 109 8.55 21.22 15.29
C LYS A 109 7.42 20.53 14.52
N LEU A 110 6.64 19.73 15.23
CA LEU A 110 5.50 19.00 14.67
C LEU A 110 4.49 18.68 15.77
N SER A 111 3.21 18.89 15.50
CA SER A 111 2.12 18.33 16.28
C SER A 111 1.35 17.33 15.40
N ILE A 112 1.37 16.06 15.78
CA ILE A 112 0.74 14.99 15.00
C ILE A 112 -0.16 14.12 15.87
N PRO A 113 -1.43 13.87 15.46
CA PRO A 113 -2.30 12.94 16.14
C PRO A 113 -1.85 11.50 15.91
N HIS A 114 -2.38 10.57 16.70
CA HIS A 114 -2.25 9.15 16.39
C HIS A 114 -2.82 8.89 14.97
N PRO A 115 -2.03 8.30 14.07
CA PRO A 115 -2.50 8.02 12.71
C PRO A 115 -3.58 6.93 12.74
N GLY A 116 -4.62 7.13 11.95
CA GLY A 116 -5.68 6.15 11.71
C GLY A 116 -5.30 5.09 10.68
N GLY A 117 -6.25 4.69 9.87
CA GLY A 117 -6.13 3.72 8.78
C GLY A 117 -6.84 2.40 9.06
N ASP A 118 -6.58 1.38 8.25
CA ASP A 118 -7.26 0.10 8.30
C ASP A 118 -7.11 -0.61 9.66
N VAL A 119 -8.19 -1.24 10.10
CA VAL A 119 -8.25 -1.96 11.39
C VAL A 119 -7.78 -3.40 11.18
N ILE A 120 -6.48 -3.58 11.01
CA ILE A 120 -5.83 -4.88 10.71
C ILE A 120 -4.92 -5.36 11.83
N GLY A 121 -4.98 -4.71 13.00
CA GLY A 121 -4.17 -5.02 14.18
C GLY A 121 -3.38 -3.83 14.71
N LYS A 122 -2.55 -4.08 15.72
CA LYS A 122 -1.69 -3.05 16.32
C LYS A 122 -0.63 -2.59 15.31
N ARG A 123 -0.58 -1.31 15.08
CA ARG A 123 0.39 -0.67 14.16
C ARG A 123 1.15 0.41 14.93
N PRO A 124 2.06 0.02 15.85
CA PRO A 124 2.76 0.96 16.72
C PRO A 124 3.59 1.96 15.91
N ILE A 125 3.77 3.14 16.47
CA ILE A 125 4.63 4.20 15.91
C ILE A 125 5.92 4.37 16.74
N ASP A 126 6.19 3.44 17.65
CA ASP A 126 7.31 3.51 18.59
C ASP A 126 8.66 3.60 17.87
N PHE A 127 8.78 2.96 16.70
CA PHE A 127 10.00 3.02 15.89
C PHE A 127 10.29 4.43 15.39
N PHE A 128 9.25 5.17 14.98
CA PHE A 128 9.40 6.57 14.56
C PHE A 128 9.83 7.43 15.74
N ILE A 129 9.13 7.25 16.87
CA ILE A 129 9.37 7.98 18.11
C ILE A 129 10.80 7.76 18.60
N GLU A 130 11.25 6.51 18.64
CA GLU A 130 12.61 6.18 19.07
C GLU A 130 13.65 6.72 18.07
N GLY A 131 13.42 6.57 16.77
CA GLY A 131 14.29 7.12 15.74
C GLY A 131 14.44 8.64 15.89
N PHE A 132 13.36 9.37 16.04
CA PHE A 132 13.40 10.82 16.26
C PHE A 132 14.11 11.23 17.55
N LYS A 133 13.92 10.48 18.66
CA LYS A 133 14.68 10.75 19.89
C LYS A 133 16.18 10.62 19.68
N ARG A 134 16.62 9.57 18.97
CA ARG A 134 18.04 9.38 18.63
C ARG A 134 18.58 10.52 17.76
N MET A 135 17.73 11.09 16.91
CA MET A 135 18.06 12.26 16.09
C MET A 135 17.98 13.60 16.88
N GLY A 136 17.76 13.55 18.19
CA GLY A 136 17.77 14.71 19.09
C GLY A 136 16.43 15.40 19.28
N VAL A 137 15.32 14.80 18.88
CA VAL A 137 13.96 15.37 19.01
C VAL A 137 13.43 15.17 20.44
N GLU A 138 12.98 16.26 21.06
CA GLU A 138 12.19 16.23 22.29
C GLU A 138 10.73 15.85 21.93
N ILE A 139 10.17 14.85 22.63
CA ILE A 139 8.85 14.33 22.33
C ILE A 139 8.00 14.34 23.60
N LYS A 140 6.86 15.02 23.53
CA LYS A 140 5.82 15.02 24.55
C LYS A 140 4.59 14.32 24.03
N LYS A 141 4.07 13.35 24.77
CA LYS A 141 2.79 12.71 24.48
C LYS A 141 1.69 13.48 25.22
N ALA A 142 0.81 14.12 24.48
CA ALA A 142 -0.45 14.64 24.95
C ALA A 142 -1.56 13.61 24.65
N ASP A 143 -2.73 13.71 25.26
CA ASP A 143 -3.79 12.69 25.28
C ASP A 143 -4.06 12.01 23.93
N SER A 144 -4.17 12.79 22.85
CA SER A 144 -4.46 12.26 21.49
C SER A 144 -3.42 12.63 20.45
N ARG A 145 -2.31 13.29 20.84
CA ARG A 145 -1.30 13.84 19.93
C ARG A 145 0.12 13.63 20.46
N TYR A 146 1.09 13.72 19.57
CA TYR A 146 2.49 13.86 19.88
C TYR A 146 2.97 15.25 19.51
N GLU A 147 3.63 15.92 20.45
CA GLU A 147 4.34 17.16 20.24
C GLU A 147 5.83 16.87 20.11
N LEU A 148 6.39 17.13 18.94
CA LEU A 148 7.78 16.87 18.61
C LEU A 148 8.50 18.20 18.38
N LYS A 149 9.68 18.38 18.97
CA LYS A 149 10.44 19.62 18.85
C LYS A 149 11.94 19.34 18.88
N ILE A 150 12.69 20.08 18.08
CA ILE A 150 14.15 20.09 18.14
C ILE A 150 14.67 21.52 18.04
N LYS A 151 15.79 21.79 18.72
CA LYS A 151 16.56 23.03 18.56
C LYS A 151 17.58 22.86 17.46
N GLY A 152 17.47 23.67 16.38
CA GLY A 152 18.34 23.55 15.21
C GLY A 152 17.94 22.39 14.31
N ARG A 153 18.94 21.77 13.68
CA ARG A 153 18.73 20.65 12.74
C ARG A 153 18.69 19.30 13.45
N LEU A 154 18.01 18.34 12.85
CA LEU A 154 18.10 16.93 13.25
C LEU A 154 19.57 16.48 13.22
N LYS A 155 19.95 15.58 14.08
CA LYS A 155 21.33 15.04 14.18
C LYS A 155 21.40 13.66 13.56
N GLY A 156 22.49 13.36 12.88
CA GLY A 156 22.80 12.01 12.43
C GLY A 156 22.80 11.03 13.61
N ALA A 157 22.29 9.81 13.38
CA ALA A 157 22.11 8.81 14.43
C ALA A 157 22.25 7.38 13.89
N SER A 158 22.63 6.44 14.77
CA SER A 158 22.49 5.02 14.49
C SER A 158 21.12 4.54 14.97
N ILE A 159 20.34 4.00 14.04
CA ILE A 159 18.95 3.56 14.26
C ILE A 159 18.85 2.10 13.85
N PHE A 160 18.49 1.23 14.80
CA PHE A 160 18.19 -0.18 14.53
C PHE A 160 16.70 -0.42 14.69
N PHE A 161 16.07 -1.01 13.68
CA PHE A 161 14.68 -1.43 13.76
C PHE A 161 14.58 -2.86 14.34
N PRO A 162 14.01 -3.07 15.54
CA PRO A 162 13.78 -4.42 16.09
C PRO A 162 12.88 -5.28 15.22
N ARG A 163 12.01 -4.64 14.44
CA ARG A 163 11.18 -5.23 13.39
C ARG A 163 11.26 -4.33 12.16
N ILE A 164 11.28 -4.92 10.99
CA ILE A 164 11.25 -4.16 9.74
C ILE A 164 10.00 -3.29 9.69
N SER A 165 10.18 -2.02 9.37
CA SER A 165 9.08 -1.05 9.24
C SER A 165 9.25 -0.25 7.95
N VAL A 166 8.42 -0.54 6.96
CA VAL A 166 8.40 0.18 5.67
C VAL A 166 8.25 1.69 5.91
N THR A 167 7.15 2.08 6.54
CA THR A 167 6.86 3.49 6.81
C THR A 167 7.89 4.13 7.75
N GLY A 168 8.45 3.36 8.70
CA GLY A 168 9.55 3.82 9.58
C GLY A 168 10.80 4.14 8.80
N THR A 169 11.22 3.22 7.92
CA THR A 169 12.38 3.40 7.05
C THR A 169 12.22 4.65 6.18
N GLU A 170 11.08 4.78 5.48
CA GLU A 170 10.78 5.92 4.61
C GLU A 170 10.79 7.26 5.37
N THR A 171 10.11 7.30 6.52
CA THR A 171 9.98 8.53 7.33
C THR A 171 11.32 8.99 7.89
N LEU A 172 12.11 8.07 8.47
CA LEU A 172 13.39 8.41 9.06
C LEU A 172 14.46 8.69 7.99
N THR A 173 14.37 8.03 6.81
CA THR A 173 15.21 8.41 5.66
C THR A 173 14.93 9.84 5.23
N MET A 174 13.66 10.22 5.06
CA MET A 174 13.29 11.60 4.72
C MET A 174 13.72 12.63 5.80
N ALA A 175 13.72 12.24 7.06
CA ALA A 175 14.27 13.10 8.13
C ALA A 175 15.79 13.22 8.05
N ALA A 176 16.48 12.12 7.77
CA ALA A 176 17.94 12.03 7.79
C ALA A 176 18.62 12.80 6.66
N VAL A 177 17.98 12.91 5.48
CA VAL A 177 18.61 13.60 4.32
C VAL A 177 18.92 15.07 4.57
N LEU A 178 18.25 15.71 5.54
CA LEU A 178 18.54 17.09 5.95
C LEU A 178 19.12 17.18 7.37
N ALA A 179 19.52 16.07 8.00
CA ALA A 179 20.14 16.09 9.34
C ALA A 179 21.61 16.56 9.29
N ASP A 180 22.15 16.95 10.44
CA ASP A 180 23.59 17.21 10.56
C ASP A 180 24.34 15.91 10.88
N GLY A 181 25.29 15.53 10.02
CA GLY A 181 26.09 14.32 10.16
C GLY A 181 25.55 13.11 9.39
N VAL A 182 25.88 11.92 9.86
CA VAL A 182 25.54 10.66 9.19
C VAL A 182 24.50 9.90 10.00
N THR A 183 23.46 9.43 9.34
CA THR A 183 22.47 8.50 9.90
C THR A 183 22.67 7.13 9.28
N VAL A 184 22.70 6.10 10.12
CA VAL A 184 22.69 4.70 9.70
C VAL A 184 21.37 4.08 10.17
N ILE A 185 20.62 3.51 9.24
CA ILE A 185 19.39 2.77 9.54
C ILE A 185 19.66 1.30 9.24
N ASP A 186 19.72 0.48 10.29
CA ASP A 186 19.89 -0.96 10.21
C ASP A 186 18.54 -1.69 10.33
N ASN A 187 18.43 -2.84 9.69
CA ASN A 187 17.21 -3.60 9.51
C ASN A 187 16.12 -2.77 8.79
N ALA A 188 16.56 -2.01 7.79
CA ALA A 188 15.69 -1.20 6.94
C ALA A 188 14.81 -2.08 6.05
N ALA A 189 13.66 -1.56 5.67
CA ALA A 189 12.74 -2.20 4.73
C ALA A 189 13.31 -2.22 3.30
N LEU A 190 13.06 -3.32 2.58
CA LEU A 190 13.60 -3.58 1.23
C LEU A 190 12.55 -3.41 0.12
N GLU A 191 11.33 -3.04 0.47
CA GLU A 191 10.25 -2.88 -0.50
C GLU A 191 10.67 -1.99 -1.68
N PRO A 192 10.29 -2.36 -2.92
CA PRO A 192 10.64 -1.59 -4.11
C PRO A 192 10.28 -0.10 -3.99
N GLU A 193 9.20 0.21 -3.30
CA GLU A 193 8.75 1.58 -3.04
C GLU A 193 9.75 2.37 -2.19
N VAL A 194 10.41 1.70 -1.22
CA VAL A 194 11.44 2.30 -0.35
C VAL A 194 12.71 2.59 -1.15
N ALA A 195 13.18 1.61 -1.91
CA ALA A 195 14.37 1.77 -2.75
C ALA A 195 14.16 2.92 -3.75
N TYR A 196 13.02 2.95 -4.41
CA TYR A 196 12.70 3.97 -5.40
C TYR A 196 12.55 5.37 -4.79
N LEU A 197 11.98 5.48 -3.58
CA LEU A 197 11.97 6.74 -2.83
C LEU A 197 13.41 7.24 -2.57
N CYS A 198 14.31 6.36 -2.13
CA CYS A 198 15.71 6.72 -1.91
C CYS A 198 16.39 7.20 -3.21
N GLU A 199 16.13 6.53 -4.35
CA GLU A 199 16.65 6.95 -5.66
C GLU A 199 16.15 8.34 -6.06
N CYS A 200 14.85 8.63 -5.85
CA CYS A 200 14.28 9.94 -6.08
C CYS A 200 14.92 11.02 -5.19
N LEU A 201 15.16 10.72 -3.91
CA LEU A 201 15.86 11.63 -3.00
C LEU A 201 17.31 11.89 -3.44
N VAL A 202 18.02 10.87 -3.95
CA VAL A 202 19.37 11.03 -4.53
C VAL A 202 19.33 11.94 -5.75
N GLN A 203 18.33 11.82 -6.63
CA GLN A 203 18.15 12.75 -7.76
C GLN A 203 17.92 14.20 -7.30
N MET A 204 17.30 14.40 -6.15
CA MET A 204 17.14 15.70 -5.51
C MET A 204 18.44 16.21 -4.84
N GLY A 205 19.49 15.41 -4.78
CA GLY A 205 20.80 15.77 -4.20
C GLY A 205 21.08 15.17 -2.83
N ALA A 206 20.26 14.22 -2.35
CA ALA A 206 20.56 13.48 -1.13
C ALA A 206 21.74 12.51 -1.35
N LYS A 207 22.46 12.21 -0.27
CA LYS A 207 23.57 11.27 -0.26
C LYS A 207 23.18 10.02 0.52
N ILE A 208 22.73 8.99 -0.19
CA ILE A 208 22.25 7.73 0.37
C ILE A 208 23.06 6.58 -0.22
N LYS A 209 23.57 5.69 0.64
CA LYS A 209 24.23 4.43 0.26
C LYS A 209 23.43 3.25 0.83
N GLY A 210 23.60 2.07 0.22
CA GLY A 210 22.92 0.86 0.65
C GLY A 210 21.46 0.76 0.21
N ILE A 211 21.03 1.51 -0.81
CA ILE A 211 19.68 1.44 -1.36
C ILE A 211 19.37 0.00 -1.81
N GLY A 212 18.22 -0.53 -1.40
CA GLY A 212 17.83 -1.93 -1.67
C GLY A 212 18.53 -2.95 -0.79
N THR A 213 19.24 -2.52 0.28
CA THR A 213 19.83 -3.41 1.29
C THR A 213 19.23 -3.13 2.67
N SER A 214 19.48 -4.03 3.63
CA SER A 214 18.99 -3.88 5.01
C SER A 214 19.69 -2.79 5.81
N THR A 215 20.70 -2.10 5.26
CA THR A 215 21.41 -1.00 5.92
C THR A 215 21.46 0.20 4.99
N LEU A 216 20.85 1.30 5.39
CA LEU A 216 20.92 2.59 4.71
C LEU A 216 21.90 3.51 5.45
N THR A 217 22.87 4.09 4.73
CA THR A 217 23.77 5.12 5.26
C THR A 217 23.46 6.43 4.56
N ILE A 218 23.04 7.45 5.32
CA ILE A 218 22.54 8.72 4.83
C ILE A 218 23.44 9.84 5.39
N GLU A 219 24.17 10.51 4.52
CA GLU A 219 24.90 11.73 4.87
C GLU A 219 23.99 12.94 4.62
N GLY A 220 23.63 13.64 5.68
CA GLY A 220 22.72 14.77 5.58
C GLY A 220 23.32 15.94 4.80
N VAL A 221 22.47 16.62 4.03
CA VAL A 221 22.84 17.79 3.22
C VAL A 221 22.16 19.05 3.76
N LYS A 222 22.65 20.23 3.35
CA LYS A 222 22.07 21.50 3.78
C LYS A 222 20.71 21.78 3.13
N GLN A 223 20.56 21.38 1.86
CA GLN A 223 19.34 21.60 1.07
C GLN A 223 19.24 20.55 -0.03
N LEU A 224 18.02 20.28 -0.47
CA LEU A 224 17.70 19.48 -1.64
C LEU A 224 17.11 20.37 -2.73
N ARG A 225 17.29 19.97 -3.99
CA ARG A 225 16.67 20.59 -5.16
C ARG A 225 15.28 20.03 -5.37
N GLY A 226 14.47 20.71 -6.20
CA GLY A 226 13.26 20.17 -6.75
C GLY A 226 13.53 18.92 -7.59
N GLY A 227 12.50 18.09 -7.77
CA GLY A 227 12.65 16.85 -8.50
C GLY A 227 11.36 16.41 -9.19
N THR A 228 11.50 15.37 -10.02
CA THR A 228 10.35 14.70 -10.62
C THR A 228 10.25 13.28 -10.09
N PHE A 229 9.13 12.96 -9.45
CA PHE A 229 8.79 11.62 -8.99
C PHE A 229 7.86 10.97 -10.01
N ILE A 230 8.28 9.89 -10.65
CA ILE A 230 7.41 9.11 -11.54
C ILE A 230 6.87 7.95 -10.72
N THR A 231 5.59 8.00 -10.34
CA THR A 231 4.98 6.93 -9.55
C THR A 231 5.11 5.59 -10.27
N MET A 232 5.79 4.65 -9.64
CA MET A 232 5.96 3.30 -10.18
C MET A 232 4.61 2.56 -10.25
N PRO A 233 4.46 1.54 -11.12
CA PRO A 233 3.26 0.69 -11.16
C PRO A 233 2.99 0.02 -9.80
N ASP A 234 1.72 -0.08 -9.41
CA ASP A 234 1.32 -0.73 -8.14
C ASP A 234 1.42 -2.25 -8.25
N ARG A 235 2.43 -2.84 -7.62
CA ARG A 235 2.64 -4.30 -7.60
C ARG A 235 1.52 -5.05 -6.89
N ILE A 236 0.87 -4.42 -5.91
CA ILE A 236 -0.25 -5.05 -5.19
C ILE A 236 -1.48 -5.11 -6.09
N GLU A 237 -1.76 -4.05 -6.84
CA GLU A 237 -2.83 -4.04 -7.83
C GLU A 237 -2.55 -5.05 -8.95
N ALA A 238 -1.30 -5.13 -9.44
CA ALA A 238 -0.91 -6.11 -10.45
C ALA A 238 -1.15 -7.56 -9.96
N GLY A 239 -0.67 -7.91 -8.77
CA GLY A 239 -0.88 -9.22 -8.17
C GLY A 239 -2.37 -9.54 -7.94
N THR A 240 -3.16 -8.53 -7.55
CA THR A 240 -4.62 -8.66 -7.39
C THR A 240 -5.29 -9.08 -8.71
N PHE A 241 -4.98 -8.40 -9.82
CA PHE A 241 -5.60 -8.72 -11.11
C PHE A 241 -5.09 -10.03 -11.71
N VAL A 242 -3.83 -10.40 -11.49
CA VAL A 242 -3.33 -11.72 -11.89
C VAL A 242 -4.11 -12.82 -11.17
N MET A 243 -4.24 -12.73 -9.85
CA MET A 243 -4.99 -13.72 -9.08
C MET A 243 -6.48 -13.73 -9.46
N MET A 244 -7.08 -12.57 -9.78
CA MET A 244 -8.44 -12.48 -10.32
C MET A 244 -8.58 -13.26 -11.64
N GLY A 245 -7.65 -13.10 -12.58
CA GLY A 245 -7.65 -13.83 -13.85
C GLY A 245 -7.58 -15.34 -13.63
N ILE A 246 -6.74 -15.80 -12.70
CA ILE A 246 -6.61 -17.22 -12.37
C ILE A 246 -7.88 -17.78 -11.73
N MET A 247 -8.48 -17.08 -10.76
CA MET A 247 -9.73 -17.51 -10.10
C MET A 247 -10.90 -17.65 -11.06
N ASN A 248 -10.96 -16.80 -12.09
CA ASN A 248 -11.98 -16.85 -13.12
C ASN A 248 -11.62 -17.76 -14.31
N ASN A 249 -10.44 -18.40 -14.26
CA ASN A 249 -9.88 -19.19 -15.37
C ASN A 249 -9.92 -18.40 -16.70
N ALA A 250 -9.53 -17.12 -16.65
CA ALA A 250 -9.67 -16.15 -17.72
C ALA A 250 -8.36 -15.90 -18.46
N ASP A 251 -8.46 -15.60 -19.75
CA ASP A 251 -7.38 -15.02 -20.54
C ASP A 251 -7.40 -13.50 -20.32
N LEU A 252 -6.54 -13.02 -19.41
CA LEU A 252 -6.50 -11.62 -19.00
C LEU A 252 -5.07 -11.09 -19.09
N ILE A 253 -4.90 -9.95 -19.76
CA ILE A 253 -3.60 -9.28 -19.87
C ILE A 253 -3.56 -8.11 -18.86
N ILE A 254 -2.66 -8.19 -17.91
CA ILE A 254 -2.37 -7.14 -16.93
C ILE A 254 -1.22 -6.30 -17.48
N LYS A 255 -1.51 -5.04 -17.86
CA LYS A 255 -0.57 -4.13 -18.53
C LYS A 255 0.01 -3.09 -17.58
N ASP A 256 1.12 -2.50 -18.00
CA ASP A 256 1.81 -1.43 -17.28
C ASP A 256 2.17 -1.82 -15.83
N CYS A 257 2.69 -3.02 -15.65
CA CYS A 257 3.20 -3.51 -14.37
C CYS A 257 4.70 -3.81 -14.45
N ASN A 258 5.35 -3.93 -13.30
CA ASN A 258 6.72 -4.43 -13.20
C ASN A 258 6.72 -5.83 -12.56
N PRO A 259 6.78 -6.91 -13.34
CA PRO A 259 6.75 -8.26 -12.82
C PRO A 259 7.90 -8.61 -11.87
N ASN A 260 9.06 -7.97 -12.00
CA ASN A 260 10.22 -8.22 -11.16
C ASN A 260 9.99 -7.86 -9.67
N ASN A 261 8.94 -7.11 -9.37
CA ASN A 261 8.59 -6.77 -7.99
C ASN A 261 7.67 -7.82 -7.31
N LEU A 262 7.40 -8.95 -7.98
CA LEU A 262 6.43 -9.98 -7.55
C LEU A 262 6.98 -11.41 -7.70
N GLU A 263 8.28 -11.60 -7.66
CA GLU A 263 8.93 -12.91 -7.88
C GLU A 263 8.34 -14.03 -7.02
N ILE A 264 8.16 -13.79 -5.73
CA ILE A 264 7.57 -14.79 -4.83
C ILE A 264 6.12 -15.17 -5.23
N LEU A 265 5.36 -14.25 -5.80
CA LEU A 265 4.02 -14.56 -6.31
C LEU A 265 4.12 -15.52 -7.50
N TRP A 266 5.05 -15.30 -8.43
CA TRP A 266 5.22 -16.16 -9.60
C TRP A 266 5.62 -17.60 -9.19
N GLU A 267 6.51 -17.74 -8.22
CA GLU A 267 6.88 -19.06 -7.69
C GLU A 267 5.67 -19.75 -7.05
N LYS A 268 4.86 -19.02 -6.28
CA LYS A 268 3.63 -19.59 -5.68
C LYS A 268 2.58 -19.97 -6.72
N LEU A 269 2.38 -19.15 -7.74
CA LEU A 269 1.45 -19.45 -8.83
C LEU A 269 1.88 -20.68 -9.64
N LYS A 270 3.17 -20.83 -9.88
CA LYS A 270 3.74 -22.03 -10.52
C LYS A 270 3.54 -23.28 -9.64
N GLU A 271 3.78 -23.17 -8.33
CA GLU A 271 3.60 -24.27 -7.38
C GLU A 271 2.16 -24.81 -7.38
N ILE A 272 1.16 -23.94 -7.43
CA ILE A 272 -0.26 -24.33 -7.46
C ILE A 272 -0.72 -24.82 -8.83
N GLY A 273 0.11 -24.71 -9.87
CA GLY A 273 -0.21 -25.12 -11.23
C GLY A 273 -1.03 -24.10 -12.03
N ALA A 274 -1.01 -22.83 -11.64
CA ALA A 274 -1.52 -21.75 -12.45
C ALA A 274 -0.59 -21.47 -13.64
N ASN A 275 -1.14 -21.00 -14.76
CA ASN A 275 -0.38 -20.69 -15.96
C ASN A 275 -0.39 -19.17 -16.21
N VAL A 276 0.80 -18.57 -16.21
CA VAL A 276 1.01 -17.14 -16.47
C VAL A 276 2.18 -16.95 -17.42
N GLU A 277 2.03 -16.04 -18.37
CA GLU A 277 3.11 -15.54 -19.22
C GLU A 277 3.59 -14.20 -18.68
N ILE A 278 4.88 -14.12 -18.35
CA ILE A 278 5.52 -12.94 -17.78
C ILE A 278 6.24 -12.20 -18.92
N GLY A 279 5.73 -11.01 -19.28
CA GLY A 279 6.35 -10.10 -20.22
C GLY A 279 7.25 -9.06 -19.53
N LYS A 280 7.80 -8.11 -20.28
CA LYS A 280 8.63 -7.04 -19.72
C LYS A 280 7.84 -6.10 -18.79
N ASN A 281 6.66 -5.67 -19.22
CA ASN A 281 5.80 -4.73 -18.49
C ASN A 281 4.34 -5.23 -18.43
N SER A 282 4.14 -6.53 -18.52
CA SER A 282 2.81 -7.13 -18.52
C SER A 282 2.87 -8.57 -18.00
N VAL A 283 1.72 -9.06 -17.56
CA VAL A 283 1.51 -10.46 -17.21
C VAL A 283 0.20 -10.90 -17.87
N ARG A 284 0.17 -12.09 -18.46
CA ARG A 284 -1.04 -12.69 -19.02
C ARG A 284 -1.39 -13.94 -18.23
N THR A 285 -2.62 -14.05 -17.77
CA THR A 285 -3.16 -15.30 -17.23
C THR A 285 -3.71 -16.17 -18.34
N ILE A 286 -3.43 -17.46 -18.28
CA ILE A 286 -3.84 -18.43 -19.30
C ILE A 286 -4.76 -19.44 -18.68
N PRO A 287 -5.97 -19.66 -19.25
CA PRO A 287 -6.89 -20.68 -18.76
C PRO A 287 -6.25 -22.08 -18.69
N VAL A 288 -6.53 -22.80 -17.62
CA VAL A 288 -6.01 -24.14 -17.39
C VAL A 288 -7.15 -25.15 -17.34
N LYS A 289 -6.91 -26.37 -17.89
CA LYS A 289 -7.90 -27.45 -17.83
C LYS A 289 -7.99 -28.11 -16.45
N LYS A 290 -6.86 -28.18 -15.75
CA LYS A 290 -6.80 -28.76 -14.41
C LYS A 290 -6.95 -27.66 -13.37
N ARG A 291 -7.71 -27.95 -12.33
CA ARG A 291 -7.85 -27.07 -11.20
C ARG A 291 -6.51 -26.86 -10.49
N ILE A 292 -6.26 -25.65 -10.05
CA ILE A 292 -5.08 -25.31 -9.23
C ILE A 292 -5.14 -26.09 -7.90
N LYS A 293 -3.97 -26.33 -7.31
CA LYS A 293 -3.81 -27.07 -6.05
C LYS A 293 -3.69 -26.11 -4.87
N GLY A 294 -4.16 -26.54 -3.70
CA GLY A 294 -3.90 -25.85 -2.46
C GLY A 294 -2.38 -25.77 -2.16
N SER A 295 -1.93 -24.64 -1.67
CA SER A 295 -0.54 -24.41 -1.24
C SER A 295 -0.51 -23.43 -0.07
N PRO A 296 0.32 -23.70 0.97
CA PRO A 296 0.45 -22.79 2.09
C PRO A 296 1.21 -21.53 1.70
N ILE A 297 0.91 -20.41 2.39
CA ILE A 297 1.77 -19.22 2.41
C ILE A 297 2.00 -18.74 3.84
N GLN A 298 3.13 -18.06 4.01
CA GLN A 298 3.40 -17.18 5.14
C GLN A 298 3.77 -15.80 4.60
N THR A 299 3.11 -14.75 5.10
CA THR A 299 3.49 -13.39 4.74
C THR A 299 4.81 -13.00 5.39
N HIS A 300 5.57 -12.21 4.67
CA HIS A 300 6.83 -11.67 5.14
C HIS A 300 7.10 -10.32 4.45
N GLU A 301 7.99 -9.52 5.03
CA GLU A 301 8.51 -8.32 4.38
C GLU A 301 9.21 -8.69 3.06
N TYR A 302 9.31 -7.73 2.15
CA TYR A 302 9.94 -7.95 0.84
C TYR A 302 11.39 -8.46 0.99
N PRO A 303 11.81 -9.48 0.21
CA PRO A 303 11.14 -10.05 -0.97
C PRO A 303 10.17 -11.21 -0.68
N GLY A 304 9.73 -11.37 0.58
CA GLY A 304 8.73 -12.38 0.93
C GLY A 304 7.31 -12.04 0.43
N PHE A 305 6.35 -12.93 0.73
CA PHE A 305 4.98 -12.77 0.27
C PHE A 305 4.29 -11.59 0.98
N ALA A 306 3.90 -10.58 0.19
CA ALA A 306 3.33 -9.35 0.73
C ALA A 306 2.01 -9.60 1.47
N THR A 307 1.90 -9.09 2.71
CA THR A 307 0.66 -9.16 3.51
C THR A 307 -0.52 -8.49 2.81
N ASP A 308 -0.30 -7.49 1.95
CA ASP A 308 -1.35 -6.83 1.16
C ASP A 308 -1.94 -7.72 0.06
N LEU A 309 -1.25 -8.77 -0.38
CA LEU A 309 -1.74 -9.79 -1.32
C LEU A 309 -2.32 -11.03 -0.62
N GLN A 310 -2.10 -11.17 0.69
CA GLN A 310 -2.56 -12.33 1.45
C GLN A 310 -4.08 -12.53 1.38
N PRO A 311 -4.95 -11.49 1.50
CA PRO A 311 -6.40 -11.69 1.43
C PRO A 311 -6.85 -12.25 0.08
N ILE A 312 -6.26 -11.75 -1.02
CA ILE A 312 -6.56 -12.21 -2.38
C ILE A 312 -6.06 -13.65 -2.57
N TYR A 313 -4.87 -14.00 -2.04
CA TYR A 313 -4.38 -15.36 -2.08
C TYR A 313 -5.25 -16.31 -1.25
N THR A 314 -5.75 -15.89 -0.11
CA THR A 314 -6.71 -16.66 0.69
C THR A 314 -7.96 -16.98 -0.13
N LEU A 315 -8.50 -16.00 -0.84
CA LEU A 315 -9.62 -16.22 -1.76
C LEU A 315 -9.25 -17.16 -2.90
N LEU A 316 -8.06 -17.01 -3.50
CA LEU A 316 -7.57 -17.92 -4.55
C LEU A 316 -7.52 -19.37 -4.05
N MET A 317 -7.09 -19.61 -2.82
CA MET A 317 -7.02 -20.95 -2.23
C MET A 317 -8.42 -21.56 -1.99
N THR A 318 -9.47 -20.77 -1.84
CA THR A 318 -10.83 -21.30 -1.80
C THR A 318 -11.26 -21.90 -3.15
N GLN A 319 -10.58 -21.56 -4.26
CA GLN A 319 -10.85 -22.11 -5.60
C GLN A 319 -9.93 -23.29 -5.94
N ALA A 320 -8.92 -23.55 -5.12
CA ALA A 320 -7.96 -24.65 -5.29
C ALA A 320 -8.53 -25.99 -4.83
N SER A 321 -7.92 -27.08 -5.29
CA SER A 321 -8.24 -28.42 -4.76
C SER A 321 -7.33 -28.74 -3.57
N GLY A 322 -7.94 -29.09 -2.44
CA GLY A 322 -7.23 -29.47 -1.22
C GLY A 322 -7.22 -28.39 -0.15
N VAL A 323 -6.28 -28.52 0.77
CA VAL A 323 -6.21 -27.66 1.97
C VAL A 323 -4.97 -26.77 1.90
N SER A 324 -5.11 -25.51 2.33
CA SER A 324 -4.04 -24.54 2.38
C SER A 324 -3.97 -23.87 3.76
N LEU A 325 -2.77 -23.79 4.34
CA LEU A 325 -2.52 -22.97 5.52
C LEU A 325 -2.10 -21.57 5.08
N VAL A 326 -2.83 -20.56 5.51
CA VAL A 326 -2.46 -19.16 5.31
C VAL A 326 -2.07 -18.55 6.65
N HIS A 327 -0.83 -18.07 6.73
CA HIS A 327 -0.27 -17.44 7.92
C HIS A 327 0.08 -15.98 7.61
N ASP A 328 -0.65 -15.02 8.20
CA ASP A 328 -0.23 -13.62 8.20
C ASP A 328 0.65 -13.34 9.41
N ALA A 329 1.97 -13.33 9.22
CA ALA A 329 2.93 -13.08 10.29
C ALA A 329 3.08 -11.58 10.63
N ILE A 330 2.49 -10.69 9.84
CA ILE A 330 2.66 -9.23 9.95
C ILE A 330 1.54 -8.60 10.80
N PHE A 331 0.26 -8.95 10.51
CA PHE A 331 -0.89 -8.28 11.14
C PHE A 331 -1.90 -9.27 11.72
N GLU A 332 -2.12 -9.21 13.03
CA GLU A 332 -3.01 -10.08 13.78
C GLU A 332 -4.51 -9.92 13.45
N GLY A 333 -4.91 -8.82 12.84
CA GLY A 333 -6.31 -8.56 12.48
C GLY A 333 -6.60 -8.76 10.99
N ARG A 334 -5.60 -9.12 10.18
CA ARG A 334 -5.73 -9.17 8.71
C ARG A 334 -6.67 -10.28 8.23
N LEU A 335 -6.86 -11.35 8.98
CA LEU A 335 -7.62 -12.52 8.58
C LEU A 335 -9.11 -12.47 8.97
N PHE A 336 -9.57 -11.47 9.70
CA PHE A 336 -10.98 -11.44 10.18
C PHE A 336 -12.02 -11.35 9.05
N PHE A 337 -11.64 -10.87 7.86
CA PHE A 337 -12.53 -10.87 6.70
C PHE A 337 -12.95 -12.27 6.24
N THR A 338 -12.24 -13.32 6.65
CA THR A 338 -12.56 -14.72 6.27
C THR A 338 -13.90 -15.18 6.79
N ASP A 339 -14.40 -14.59 7.89
CA ASP A 339 -15.77 -14.81 8.34
C ASP A 339 -16.82 -14.37 7.30
N ILE A 340 -16.55 -13.27 6.60
CA ILE A 340 -17.43 -12.80 5.52
C ILE A 340 -17.40 -13.78 4.35
N LEU A 341 -16.23 -14.33 3.99
CA LEU A 341 -16.12 -15.37 2.95
C LEU A 341 -16.87 -16.64 3.36
N ASN A 342 -16.82 -17.04 4.63
CA ASN A 342 -17.58 -18.19 5.14
C ASN A 342 -19.10 -17.99 5.00
N ARG A 343 -19.58 -16.76 5.26
CA ARG A 343 -21.00 -16.42 5.01
C ARG A 343 -21.40 -16.49 3.53
N MET A 344 -20.42 -16.31 2.61
CA MET A 344 -20.61 -16.51 1.17
C MET A 344 -20.48 -17.98 0.73
N GLY A 345 -20.11 -18.89 1.63
CA GLY A 345 -20.02 -20.34 1.39
C GLY A 345 -18.62 -20.92 1.40
N ALA A 346 -17.60 -20.17 1.81
CA ALA A 346 -16.25 -20.71 1.99
C ALA A 346 -16.19 -21.71 3.17
N ASP A 347 -15.19 -22.56 3.13
CA ASP A 347 -14.80 -23.45 4.23
C ASP A 347 -13.42 -23.02 4.74
N ILE A 348 -13.42 -22.05 5.65
CA ILE A 348 -12.21 -21.46 6.22
C ILE A 348 -12.31 -21.58 7.74
N ILE A 349 -11.32 -22.22 8.35
CA ILE A 349 -11.22 -22.38 9.80
C ILE A 349 -10.14 -21.40 10.31
N MET A 350 -10.52 -20.50 11.21
CA MET A 350 -9.56 -19.64 11.90
C MET A 350 -8.93 -20.40 13.05
N CYS A 351 -7.63 -20.65 12.96
CA CYS A 351 -6.87 -21.34 14.01
C CYS A 351 -6.49 -20.38 15.14
N ASP A 352 -6.08 -19.18 14.77
CA ASP A 352 -5.75 -18.06 15.65
C ASP A 352 -5.78 -16.74 14.83
N PRO A 353 -5.53 -15.56 15.45
CA PRO A 353 -5.56 -14.29 14.73
C PRO A 353 -4.60 -14.17 13.53
N HIS A 354 -3.58 -15.01 13.46
CA HIS A 354 -2.55 -15.01 12.42
C HIS A 354 -2.71 -16.14 11.39
N ARG A 355 -3.51 -17.17 11.67
CA ARG A 355 -3.56 -18.38 10.83
C ARG A 355 -4.97 -18.85 10.54
N VAL A 356 -5.19 -19.17 9.26
CA VAL A 356 -6.41 -19.86 8.81
C VAL A 356 -6.06 -21.08 7.97
N VAL A 357 -6.92 -22.08 8.05
CA VAL A 357 -6.93 -23.24 7.15
C VAL A 357 -8.07 -23.06 6.16
N VAL A 358 -7.74 -23.08 4.87
CA VAL A 358 -8.69 -22.92 3.76
C VAL A 358 -8.87 -24.26 3.07
N SER A 359 -10.10 -24.73 3.00
CA SER A 359 -10.48 -25.92 2.25
C SER A 359 -11.16 -25.51 0.94
N GLY A 360 -10.70 -26.01 -0.18
CA GLY A 360 -11.29 -25.76 -1.50
C GLY A 360 -11.54 -27.05 -2.28
N PRO A 361 -12.33 -27.00 -3.34
CA PRO A 361 -12.95 -25.83 -3.97
C PRO A 361 -14.28 -25.41 -3.35
N THR A 362 -14.52 -24.10 -3.32
CA THR A 362 -15.76 -23.49 -2.84
C THR A 362 -16.65 -23.03 -4.00
N ASN A 363 -17.96 -23.21 -3.86
CA ASN A 363 -18.97 -22.58 -4.72
C ASN A 363 -19.57 -21.38 -3.98
N PHE A 364 -19.07 -20.18 -4.26
CA PHE A 364 -19.59 -18.96 -3.64
C PHE A 364 -21.00 -18.61 -4.08
N LEU A 365 -21.78 -18.07 -3.14
CA LEU A 365 -23.13 -17.53 -3.37
C LEU A 365 -23.13 -16.03 -3.12
N GLY A 366 -23.83 -15.29 -4.00
CA GLY A 366 -24.00 -13.86 -3.85
C GLY A 366 -24.65 -13.49 -2.52
N LYS A 367 -24.17 -12.44 -1.88
CA LYS A 367 -24.61 -11.97 -0.56
C LYS A 367 -24.59 -10.43 -0.49
N HIS A 368 -25.32 -9.91 0.50
CA HIS A 368 -25.18 -8.54 0.95
C HIS A 368 -24.14 -8.51 2.08
N ILE A 369 -23.05 -7.80 1.87
CA ILE A 369 -21.86 -7.75 2.73
C ILE A 369 -21.30 -6.33 2.80
N GLU A 370 -20.40 -6.07 3.74
CA GLU A 370 -19.75 -4.77 3.93
C GLU A 370 -18.24 -4.88 3.72
N SER A 371 -17.65 -3.85 3.12
CA SER A 371 -16.20 -3.72 2.99
C SER A 371 -15.60 -3.21 4.31
N PRO A 372 -14.76 -3.98 5.01
CA PRO A 372 -14.20 -3.55 6.30
C PRO A 372 -12.92 -2.70 6.14
N ASP A 373 -12.11 -2.96 5.13
CA ASP A 373 -10.87 -2.27 4.79
C ASP A 373 -10.55 -2.42 3.29
N ILE A 374 -9.50 -1.75 2.81
CA ILE A 374 -9.13 -1.74 1.39
C ILE A 374 -8.86 -3.14 0.85
N ARG A 375 -8.06 -3.94 1.56
CA ARG A 375 -7.58 -5.25 1.06
C ARG A 375 -8.63 -6.33 1.21
N ALA A 376 -9.35 -6.35 2.31
CA ALA A 376 -10.52 -7.19 2.46
C ALA A 376 -11.62 -6.78 1.48
N GLY A 377 -11.90 -5.50 1.31
CA GLY A 377 -12.91 -4.98 0.39
C GLY A 377 -12.71 -5.42 -1.05
N ILE A 378 -11.49 -5.24 -1.60
CA ILE A 378 -11.20 -5.73 -2.95
C ILE A 378 -11.31 -7.27 -3.03
N THR A 379 -10.89 -7.99 -1.98
CA THR A 379 -11.02 -9.45 -1.93
C THR A 379 -12.49 -9.89 -1.98
N LEU A 380 -13.37 -9.21 -1.23
CA LEU A 380 -14.80 -9.46 -1.24
C LEU A 380 -15.45 -9.11 -2.59
N LEU A 381 -14.95 -8.06 -3.26
CA LEU A 381 -15.37 -7.72 -4.62
C LEU A 381 -15.00 -8.86 -5.60
N LEU A 382 -13.78 -9.40 -5.51
CA LEU A 382 -13.38 -10.55 -6.32
C LEU A 382 -14.18 -11.81 -5.97
N ALA A 383 -14.51 -12.03 -4.70
CA ALA A 383 -15.40 -13.13 -4.29
C ALA A 383 -16.80 -12.97 -4.90
N ALA A 384 -17.34 -11.75 -4.96
CA ALA A 384 -18.63 -11.47 -5.61
C ALA A 384 -18.59 -11.71 -7.13
N ILE A 385 -17.47 -11.46 -7.80
CA ILE A 385 -17.30 -11.74 -9.23
C ILE A 385 -17.39 -13.24 -9.52
N ILE A 386 -16.82 -14.10 -8.68
CA ILE A 386 -16.85 -15.56 -8.85
C ILE A 386 -18.11 -16.21 -8.25
N ALA A 387 -18.91 -15.48 -7.46
CA ALA A 387 -20.09 -16.00 -6.78
C ALA A 387 -21.25 -16.21 -7.74
N LYS A 388 -22.08 -17.23 -7.49
CA LYS A 388 -23.35 -17.44 -8.20
C LYS A 388 -24.41 -16.46 -7.69
N GLY A 389 -25.00 -15.69 -8.61
CA GLY A 389 -26.08 -14.76 -8.31
C GLY A 389 -25.59 -13.34 -8.02
N LYS A 390 -26.44 -12.56 -7.36
CA LYS A 390 -26.19 -11.14 -7.09
C LYS A 390 -25.57 -10.92 -5.74
N SER A 391 -24.57 -10.03 -5.69
CA SER A 391 -23.98 -9.52 -4.45
C SER A 391 -24.14 -8.01 -4.34
N VAL A 392 -24.24 -7.52 -3.10
CA VAL A 392 -24.19 -6.11 -2.76
C VAL A 392 -23.02 -5.92 -1.77
N ILE A 393 -22.15 -4.98 -2.04
CA ILE A 393 -21.03 -4.65 -1.15
C ILE A 393 -21.16 -3.19 -0.73
N ASP A 394 -21.52 -2.97 0.52
CA ASP A 394 -21.59 -1.63 1.11
C ASP A 394 -20.20 -1.09 1.46
N ASN A 395 -20.11 0.21 1.70
CA ASN A 395 -18.88 0.93 1.95
C ASN A 395 -17.87 0.79 0.79
N ALA A 396 -18.35 0.87 -0.45
CA ALA A 396 -17.53 0.73 -1.67
C ALA A 396 -16.42 1.79 -1.76
N GLU A 397 -16.62 2.97 -1.18
CA GLU A 397 -15.65 4.06 -1.08
C GLU A 397 -14.37 3.68 -0.33
N ILE A 398 -14.40 2.65 0.50
CA ILE A 398 -13.21 2.12 1.17
C ILE A 398 -12.27 1.49 0.12
N ILE A 399 -12.79 0.85 -0.91
CA ILE A 399 -12.00 0.26 -1.99
C ILE A 399 -11.33 1.36 -2.83
N ASP A 400 -12.01 2.50 -3.05
CA ASP A 400 -11.49 3.65 -3.80
C ASP A 400 -10.26 4.30 -3.15
N ARG A 401 -9.99 4.01 -1.89
CA ARG A 401 -8.77 4.42 -1.21
C ARG A 401 -7.50 3.82 -1.82
N GLY A 402 -7.61 2.70 -2.52
CA GLY A 402 -6.46 1.98 -3.06
C GLY A 402 -6.58 1.55 -4.51
N TYR A 403 -7.79 1.57 -5.09
CA TYR A 403 -8.07 1.12 -6.46
C TYR A 403 -8.82 2.20 -7.24
N GLU A 404 -8.13 2.82 -8.19
CA GLU A 404 -8.69 3.87 -9.02
C GLU A 404 -9.71 3.32 -10.01
N ASP A 405 -10.91 3.96 -10.09
CA ASP A 405 -11.99 3.61 -11.04
C ASP A 405 -12.17 2.09 -11.21
N ILE A 406 -12.21 1.38 -10.07
CA ILE A 406 -12.27 -0.09 -10.11
C ILE A 406 -13.50 -0.59 -10.86
N GLU A 407 -14.64 0.08 -10.69
CA GLU A 407 -15.89 -0.26 -11.40
C GLU A 407 -15.72 -0.14 -12.91
N GLY A 408 -15.26 1.00 -13.41
CA GLY A 408 -15.10 1.25 -14.85
C GLY A 408 -14.08 0.30 -15.49
N ARG A 409 -13.01 -0.02 -14.76
CA ARG A 409 -11.96 -0.96 -15.24
C ARG A 409 -12.45 -2.41 -15.27
N LEU A 410 -13.20 -2.84 -14.28
CA LEU A 410 -13.80 -4.18 -14.25
C LEU A 410 -14.88 -4.36 -15.32
N LYS A 411 -15.71 -3.34 -15.58
CA LYS A 411 -16.68 -3.37 -16.68
C LYS A 411 -16.01 -3.62 -18.04
N LYS A 412 -14.85 -3.00 -18.31
CA LYS A 412 -14.12 -3.14 -19.58
C LYS A 412 -13.65 -4.57 -19.85
N ILE A 413 -13.48 -5.38 -18.82
CA ILE A 413 -13.08 -6.80 -18.93
C ILE A 413 -14.25 -7.77 -18.79
N GLY A 414 -15.51 -7.29 -18.78
CA GLY A 414 -16.70 -8.13 -18.80
C GLY A 414 -17.41 -8.32 -17.45
N VAL A 415 -16.94 -7.71 -16.37
CA VAL A 415 -17.61 -7.80 -15.06
C VAL A 415 -18.90 -6.98 -15.07
N GLU A 416 -20.01 -7.61 -14.68
CA GLU A 416 -21.29 -6.93 -14.51
C GLU A 416 -21.37 -6.30 -13.10
N ILE A 417 -20.95 -5.05 -13.02
CA ILE A 417 -20.87 -4.26 -11.77
C ILE A 417 -21.49 -2.88 -11.98
N ARG A 418 -22.17 -2.35 -10.97
CA ARG A 418 -22.61 -0.95 -10.91
C ARG A 418 -22.48 -0.41 -9.50
N ARG A 419 -22.32 0.90 -9.39
CA ARG A 419 -22.37 1.65 -8.14
C ARG A 419 -23.77 2.26 -7.97
N GLY A 420 -24.25 2.34 -6.74
CA GLY A 420 -25.56 2.94 -6.41
C GLY A 420 -25.69 3.26 -4.93
#